data_d32259cdb16fbb9c404f12f195c74f3d
#
_entry.id   d32259cdb16fbb9c404f12f195c74f3d
#
_cell.length_a   1.000
_cell.length_b   1.000
_cell.length_c   1.000
_cell.angle_alpha   90.00
_cell.angle_beta   90.00
_cell.angle_gamma   90.00
#
_symmetry.space_group_name_H-M   'P 1'
#
loop_
_entity.id
_entity.type
_entity.pdbx_description
1 polymer ?
#
loop_
_entity_poly.entity_id
_entity_poly.type
_entity_poly.pdbx_seq_one_letter_code
_entity_poly.pdbx_strand_id
1 'polypeptide(L)'
;MKNFLKVFLLIAIISGLIFSPYIVNSYSPDVVASLQIGNPIMKINGESTEIDSGRDTKPVIKDGRTLVPIRSIIEAFGGSVDWDDSTQTVILTMADDTIKLGINSYIAYLNGDTHTLDTPPAIINDRTMLPIRFIAEGFNLGVAWNDSSKTVTLIRDTFTKEEYDALMKALPSYSGNPYVVVNNNQPFFKDYEIIDGAFEYYSTLDNLGRCDVCFASIDTSLMPTEERKSISSVKPTGWINKSYDSVPGGYLYNRCHLIGFQLTGENANNRNLITGTRYLNVDGMLPFENMVDDYIDNTGNSVMYRSTPVFTKNNLVADGVLMEAYSIEDNGAGISFCVFCYNVQPSITIDYATGDSRM
;
A
#
# COMPACT_ATOMS: atom_id res chain seq x y z
N MET A 1 1.16 -28.08 16.70
CA MET A 1 -0.01 -28.10 17.62
C MET A 1 0.13 -27.23 18.88
N LYS A 2 1.31 -27.08 19.50
CA LYS A 2 1.46 -26.23 20.70
C LYS A 2 1.50 -24.70 20.40
N ASN A 3 1.87 -24.29 19.20
CA ASN A 3 1.97 -22.88 18.82
C ASN A 3 0.63 -22.31 18.31
N PHE A 4 -0.21 -23.12 17.67
CA PHE A 4 -1.58 -22.73 17.30
C PHE A 4 -2.42 -22.29 18.49
N LEU A 5 -2.22 -22.94 19.66
CA LEU A 5 -2.96 -22.61 20.88
C LEU A 5 -2.53 -21.26 21.47
N LYS A 6 -1.29 -20.80 21.21
CA LYS A 6 -0.82 -19.49 21.70
C LYS A 6 -1.39 -18.31 20.90
N VAL A 7 -1.57 -18.45 19.59
CA VAL A 7 -2.18 -17.44 18.73
C VAL A 7 -3.67 -17.28 19.08
N PHE A 8 -4.39 -18.39 19.28
CA PHE A 8 -5.78 -18.35 19.77
C PHE A 8 -5.93 -17.77 21.17
N LEU A 9 -4.93 -17.96 22.06
CA LEU A 9 -4.99 -17.43 23.41
C LEU A 9 -4.72 -15.91 23.46
N LEU A 10 -3.95 -15.36 22.53
CA LEU A 10 -3.73 -13.90 22.41
C LEU A 10 -5.00 -13.20 21.91
N ILE A 11 -5.72 -13.78 20.97
CA ILE A 11 -7.03 -13.30 20.50
C ILE A 11 -8.08 -13.36 21.62
N ALA A 12 -8.04 -14.39 22.49
CA ALA A 12 -8.98 -14.54 23.59
C ALA A 12 -8.75 -13.56 24.76
N ILE A 13 -7.53 -13.02 24.93
CA ILE A 13 -7.24 -11.98 25.96
C ILE A 13 -7.72 -10.61 25.52
N ILE A 14 -7.87 -10.36 24.20
CA ILE A 14 -8.44 -9.12 23.65
C ILE A 14 -9.97 -9.06 23.80
N SER A 15 -10.64 -10.20 24.04
CA SER A 15 -12.11 -10.29 24.15
C SER A 15 -12.74 -9.69 25.41
N GLY A 16 -11.96 -9.05 26.27
CA GLY A 16 -12.44 -8.38 27.48
C GLY A 16 -12.68 -6.86 27.32
N LEU A 17 -12.42 -6.27 26.16
CA LEU A 17 -12.63 -4.85 25.91
C LEU A 17 -14.00 -4.62 25.24
N ILE A 18 -14.77 -3.75 25.84
CA ILE A 18 -16.11 -3.30 25.46
C ILE A 18 -16.17 -3.02 23.96
N PHE A 19 -16.85 -3.91 23.21
CA PHE A 19 -17.18 -3.71 21.80
C PHE A 19 -18.14 -2.53 21.69
N SER A 20 -17.63 -1.34 21.40
CA SER A 20 -18.42 -0.29 20.80
C SER A 20 -18.22 -0.41 19.28
N PRO A 21 -19.28 -0.60 18.48
CA PRO A 21 -19.12 -0.73 17.04
C PRO A 21 -18.80 0.66 16.47
N TYR A 22 -17.52 1.00 16.39
CA TYR A 22 -17.08 2.14 15.59
C TYR A 22 -17.17 1.73 14.11
N ILE A 23 -18.37 1.93 13.54
CA ILE A 23 -18.61 1.67 12.13
C ILE A 23 -18.11 2.88 11.35
N VAL A 24 -16.98 2.74 10.69
CA VAL A 24 -16.55 3.65 9.64
C VAL A 24 -17.24 3.17 8.36
N ASN A 25 -18.13 3.98 7.80
CA ASN A 25 -18.76 3.66 6.53
C ASN A 25 -17.77 3.96 5.40
N SER A 26 -17.41 2.89 4.68
CA SER A 26 -16.70 2.88 3.40
C SER A 26 -15.28 3.46 3.34
N TYR A 27 -14.30 2.64 3.62
CA TYR A 27 -13.00 2.69 2.96
C TYR A 27 -13.14 1.97 1.60
N SER A 28 -12.62 2.54 0.54
CA SER A 28 -12.63 1.92 -0.79
C SER A 28 -11.39 2.35 -1.55
N PRO A 29 -10.55 1.42 -2.06
CA PRO A 29 -9.45 1.81 -2.92
C PRO A 29 -10.01 2.51 -4.15
N ASP A 30 -9.26 3.46 -4.67
CA ASP A 30 -9.70 4.25 -5.81
C ASP A 30 -9.96 3.38 -7.04
N VAL A 31 -8.99 2.53 -7.41
CA VAL A 31 -9.11 1.65 -8.59
C VAL A 31 -8.25 0.40 -8.45
N VAL A 32 -8.84 -0.74 -8.75
CA VAL A 32 -8.16 -2.02 -8.97
C VAL A 32 -8.50 -2.53 -10.37
N ALA A 33 -7.51 -2.66 -11.24
CA ALA A 33 -7.67 -3.15 -12.60
C ALA A 33 -6.92 -4.47 -12.81
N SER A 34 -7.63 -5.55 -13.17
CA SER A 34 -7.03 -6.87 -13.40
C SER A 34 -7.17 -7.30 -14.85
N LEU A 35 -6.05 -7.74 -15.45
CA LEU A 35 -5.95 -8.15 -16.85
C LEU A 35 -5.26 -9.51 -16.96
N GLN A 36 -5.90 -10.47 -17.64
CA GLN A 36 -5.31 -11.78 -17.89
C GLN A 36 -4.70 -11.85 -19.30
N ILE A 37 -3.51 -12.43 -19.41
CA ILE A 37 -2.87 -12.67 -20.71
C ILE A 37 -3.79 -13.49 -21.62
N GLY A 38 -3.99 -13.00 -22.85
CA GLY A 38 -4.83 -13.66 -23.84
C GLY A 38 -6.33 -13.48 -23.66
N ASN A 39 -6.79 -12.71 -22.66
CA ASN A 39 -8.21 -12.42 -22.41
C ASN A 39 -8.55 -10.98 -22.85
N PRO A 40 -9.58 -10.74 -23.69
CA PRO A 40 -10.00 -9.39 -24.09
C PRO A 40 -10.81 -8.67 -22.99
N ILE A 41 -11.18 -9.37 -21.92
CA ILE A 41 -11.95 -8.82 -20.80
C ILE A 41 -10.99 -8.50 -19.65
N MET A 42 -11.11 -7.32 -19.11
CA MET A 42 -10.49 -6.90 -17.84
C MET A 42 -11.56 -6.72 -16.76
N LYS A 43 -11.12 -6.62 -15.52
CA LYS A 43 -11.99 -6.22 -14.41
C LYS A 43 -11.52 -4.89 -13.85
N ILE A 44 -12.47 -3.97 -13.64
CA ILE A 44 -12.25 -2.73 -12.89
C ILE A 44 -13.12 -2.79 -11.64
N ASN A 45 -12.52 -2.76 -10.47
CA ASN A 45 -13.21 -2.90 -9.18
C ASN A 45 -14.18 -4.10 -9.13
N GLY A 46 -13.74 -5.23 -9.71
CA GLY A 46 -14.51 -6.48 -9.82
C GLY A 46 -15.46 -6.56 -11.00
N GLU A 47 -15.85 -5.44 -11.62
CA GLU A 47 -16.76 -5.40 -12.76
C GLU A 47 -16.05 -5.71 -14.08
N SER A 48 -16.60 -6.64 -14.86
CA SER A 48 -16.02 -7.06 -16.13
C SER A 48 -16.32 -6.05 -17.25
N THR A 49 -15.29 -5.68 -18.01
CA THR A 49 -15.41 -4.80 -19.17
C THR A 49 -14.44 -5.22 -20.27
N GLU A 50 -14.75 -4.89 -21.53
CA GLU A 50 -13.83 -5.10 -22.66
C GLU A 50 -12.62 -4.15 -22.55
N ILE A 51 -11.41 -4.66 -22.77
CA ILE A 51 -10.19 -3.83 -22.78
C ILE A 51 -10.22 -2.85 -23.97
N ASP A 52 -10.77 -3.29 -25.11
CA ASP A 52 -10.90 -2.47 -26.35
C ASP A 52 -12.26 -2.76 -26.96
N SER A 53 -13.22 -1.89 -26.71
CA SER A 53 -14.64 -2.10 -27.04
C SER A 53 -14.87 -2.49 -28.48
N GLY A 54 -15.60 -3.59 -28.68
CA GLY A 54 -15.94 -4.16 -29.99
C GLY A 54 -14.77 -4.83 -30.72
N ARG A 55 -13.64 -5.09 -30.04
CA ARG A 55 -12.44 -5.73 -30.61
C ARG A 55 -11.93 -6.84 -29.68
N ASP A 56 -11.25 -7.83 -30.25
CA ASP A 56 -10.64 -8.95 -29.52
C ASP A 56 -9.19 -8.66 -29.16
N THR A 57 -8.88 -7.41 -28.72
CA THR A 57 -7.53 -7.01 -28.32
C THR A 57 -7.21 -7.54 -26.94
N LYS A 58 -6.05 -8.19 -26.79
CA LYS A 58 -5.67 -8.94 -25.58
C LYS A 58 -4.31 -8.52 -25.07
N PRO A 59 -4.07 -8.53 -23.76
CA PRO A 59 -2.73 -8.48 -23.20
C PRO A 59 -1.87 -9.63 -23.72
N VAL A 60 -0.60 -9.37 -24.02
CA VAL A 60 0.36 -10.35 -24.54
C VAL A 60 1.66 -10.31 -23.77
N ILE A 61 2.40 -11.43 -23.78
CA ILE A 61 3.80 -11.44 -23.35
C ILE A 61 4.69 -11.34 -24.60
N LYS A 62 5.55 -10.33 -24.64
CA LYS A 62 6.57 -10.15 -25.64
C LYS A 62 7.92 -9.91 -24.97
N ASP A 63 8.95 -10.66 -25.37
CA ASP A 63 10.30 -10.59 -24.80
C ASP A 63 10.32 -10.68 -23.25
N GLY A 64 9.43 -11.54 -22.70
CA GLY A 64 9.29 -11.74 -21.25
C GLY A 64 8.61 -10.59 -20.51
N ARG A 65 7.99 -9.64 -21.21
CA ARG A 65 7.27 -8.49 -20.62
C ARG A 65 5.82 -8.45 -21.09
N THR A 66 4.94 -8.03 -20.18
CA THR A 66 3.51 -7.86 -20.48
C THR A 66 3.28 -6.55 -21.22
N LEU A 67 2.75 -6.65 -22.42
CA LEU A 67 2.26 -5.53 -23.21
C LEU A 67 0.74 -5.53 -23.19
N VAL A 68 0.15 -4.36 -23.02
CA VAL A 68 -1.31 -4.16 -22.92
C VAL A 68 -1.81 -3.04 -23.81
N PRO A 69 -3.07 -3.10 -24.30
CA PRO A 69 -3.77 -1.97 -24.90
C PRO A 69 -4.13 -0.98 -23.78
N ILE A 70 -3.40 0.12 -23.67
CA ILE A 70 -3.33 0.91 -22.43
C ILE A 70 -4.49 1.88 -22.22
N ARG A 71 -5.24 2.27 -23.27
CA ARG A 71 -6.20 3.38 -23.18
C ARG A 71 -7.23 3.20 -22.07
N SER A 72 -8.00 2.12 -22.12
CA SER A 72 -9.07 1.86 -21.13
C SER A 72 -8.54 1.75 -19.71
N ILE A 73 -7.30 1.28 -19.56
CA ILE A 73 -6.64 1.18 -18.25
C ILE A 73 -6.36 2.58 -17.71
N ILE A 74 -5.66 3.42 -18.49
CA ILE A 74 -5.30 4.78 -18.06
C ILE A 74 -6.55 5.62 -17.78
N GLU A 75 -7.58 5.50 -18.63
CA GLU A 75 -8.85 6.19 -18.42
C GLU A 75 -9.57 5.72 -17.15
N ALA A 76 -9.51 4.43 -16.81
CA ALA A 76 -10.06 3.91 -15.55
C ALA A 76 -9.37 4.49 -14.31
N PHE A 77 -8.08 4.81 -14.41
CA PHE A 77 -7.32 5.50 -13.35
C PHE A 77 -7.45 7.04 -13.42
N GLY A 78 -8.33 7.59 -14.28
CA GLY A 78 -8.59 9.01 -14.38
C GLY A 78 -7.56 9.80 -15.22
N GLY A 79 -6.73 9.09 -15.99
CA GLY A 79 -5.77 9.69 -16.91
C GLY A 79 -6.31 9.85 -18.33
N SER A 80 -5.45 10.32 -19.25
CA SER A 80 -5.75 10.45 -20.67
C SER A 80 -4.65 9.83 -21.54
N VAL A 81 -5.01 9.48 -22.78
CA VAL A 81 -4.11 8.88 -23.77
C VAL A 81 -4.23 9.62 -25.09
N ASP A 82 -3.15 10.28 -25.49
CA ASP A 82 -3.01 10.99 -26.74
C ASP A 82 -2.01 10.31 -27.68
N TRP A 83 -2.07 10.65 -28.96
CA TRP A 83 -1.22 10.12 -30.01
C TRP A 83 -0.63 11.23 -30.86
N ASP A 84 0.69 11.26 -30.97
CA ASP A 84 1.40 12.13 -31.94
C ASP A 84 1.79 11.32 -33.18
N ASP A 85 1.06 11.52 -34.28
CA ASP A 85 1.27 10.80 -35.52
C ASP A 85 2.60 11.15 -36.17
N SER A 86 3.08 12.38 -36.00
CA SER A 86 4.33 12.84 -36.60
C SER A 86 5.57 12.16 -36.06
N THR A 87 5.54 11.80 -34.76
CA THR A 87 6.64 11.14 -34.05
C THR A 87 6.33 9.69 -33.71
N GLN A 88 5.14 9.19 -34.05
CA GLN A 88 4.66 7.85 -33.67
C GLN A 88 4.78 7.61 -32.15
N THR A 89 4.36 8.61 -31.35
CA THR A 89 4.53 8.62 -29.91
C THR A 89 3.19 8.60 -29.19
N VAL A 90 3.03 7.70 -28.23
CA VAL A 90 1.93 7.73 -27.26
C VAL A 90 2.28 8.68 -26.14
N ILE A 91 1.34 9.53 -25.76
CA ILE A 91 1.43 10.45 -24.63
C ILE A 91 0.37 10.04 -23.63
N LEU A 92 0.81 9.65 -22.44
CA LEU A 92 -0.06 9.30 -21.30
C LEU A 92 0.05 10.42 -20.28
N THR A 93 -1.09 10.86 -19.73
CA THR A 93 -1.12 11.86 -18.67
C THR A 93 -2.02 11.38 -17.54
N MET A 94 -1.55 11.50 -16.30
CA MET A 94 -2.33 11.19 -15.09
C MET A 94 -1.92 12.14 -13.98
N ALA A 95 -2.87 12.89 -13.43
CA ALA A 95 -2.59 14.01 -12.54
C ALA A 95 -1.54 14.97 -13.16
N ASP A 96 -0.42 15.19 -12.49
CA ASP A 96 0.67 16.07 -12.96
C ASP A 96 1.76 15.31 -13.73
N ASP A 97 1.67 13.98 -13.85
CA ASP A 97 2.67 13.15 -14.50
C ASP A 97 2.37 12.91 -15.98
N THR A 98 3.42 12.90 -16.79
CA THR A 98 3.35 12.63 -18.23
C THR A 98 4.39 11.60 -18.64
N ILE A 99 3.94 10.54 -19.34
CA ILE A 99 4.79 9.52 -19.95
C ILE A 99 4.69 9.60 -21.46
N LYS A 100 5.85 9.60 -22.15
CA LYS A 100 5.92 9.57 -23.63
C LYS A 100 6.67 8.31 -24.07
N LEU A 101 6.08 7.56 -25.00
CA LEU A 101 6.58 6.29 -25.48
C LEU A 101 6.51 6.22 -27.01
N GLY A 102 7.66 6.22 -27.69
CA GLY A 102 7.75 6.05 -29.15
C GLY A 102 7.57 4.57 -29.55
N ILE A 103 6.85 4.30 -30.63
CA ILE A 103 6.71 2.94 -31.17
C ILE A 103 8.07 2.40 -31.59
N ASN A 104 8.37 1.15 -31.20
CA ASN A 104 9.65 0.47 -31.41
C ASN A 104 10.88 1.16 -30.77
N SER A 105 10.67 2.14 -29.89
CA SER A 105 11.74 2.82 -29.15
C SER A 105 11.96 2.18 -27.79
N TYR A 106 13.22 1.89 -27.45
CA TYR A 106 13.62 1.52 -26.08
C TYR A 106 13.78 2.74 -25.18
N ILE A 107 13.62 3.96 -25.70
CA ILE A 107 13.69 5.18 -24.92
C ILE A 107 12.28 5.69 -24.65
N ALA A 108 11.99 5.93 -23.38
CA ALA A 108 10.77 6.56 -22.89
C ALA A 108 11.10 7.83 -22.10
N TYR A 109 10.11 8.68 -21.90
CA TYR A 109 10.25 9.89 -21.10
C TYR A 109 9.19 9.92 -20.01
N LEU A 110 9.60 10.13 -18.77
CA LEU A 110 8.74 10.40 -17.63
C LEU A 110 9.02 11.82 -17.15
N ASN A 111 8.05 12.72 -17.26
CA ASN A 111 8.14 14.14 -16.91
C ASN A 111 9.33 14.87 -17.58
N GLY A 112 9.75 14.38 -18.75
CA GLY A 112 10.88 14.87 -19.52
C GLY A 112 12.20 14.15 -19.24
N ASP A 113 12.31 13.38 -18.18
CA ASP A 113 13.48 12.56 -17.88
C ASP A 113 13.52 11.30 -18.74
N THR A 114 14.71 10.92 -19.19
CA THR A 114 14.93 9.80 -20.10
C THR A 114 15.06 8.48 -19.33
N HIS A 115 14.32 7.47 -19.78
CA HIS A 115 14.36 6.11 -19.23
C HIS A 115 14.58 5.08 -20.34
N THR A 116 15.21 3.96 -20.00
CA THR A 116 15.40 2.82 -20.90
C THR A 116 14.38 1.73 -20.58
N LEU A 117 13.65 1.28 -21.59
CA LEU A 117 12.66 0.20 -21.47
C LEU A 117 13.29 -1.17 -21.72
N ASP A 118 12.83 -2.18 -21.01
CA ASP A 118 13.20 -3.59 -21.27
C ASP A 118 12.58 -4.12 -22.59
N THR A 119 11.40 -3.62 -22.94
CA THR A 119 10.66 -3.99 -24.15
C THR A 119 10.02 -2.73 -24.74
N PRO A 120 10.19 -2.46 -26.04
CA PRO A 120 9.63 -1.27 -26.63
C PRO A 120 8.12 -1.40 -26.87
N PRO A 121 7.38 -0.28 -26.89
CA PRO A 121 6.01 -0.23 -27.41
C PRO A 121 5.93 -0.83 -28.82
N ALA A 122 4.82 -1.50 -29.13
CA ALA A 122 4.61 -2.13 -30.42
C ALA A 122 3.18 -1.93 -30.92
N ILE A 123 2.99 -1.94 -32.24
CA ILE A 123 1.66 -2.09 -32.83
C ILE A 123 1.43 -3.58 -33.09
N ILE A 124 0.37 -4.14 -32.47
CA ILE A 124 -0.05 -5.53 -32.64
C ILE A 124 -1.54 -5.53 -33.00
N ASN A 125 -1.89 -6.11 -34.13
CA ASN A 125 -3.27 -6.14 -34.64
C ASN A 125 -3.92 -4.74 -34.66
N ASP A 126 -3.21 -3.75 -35.21
CA ASP A 126 -3.63 -2.35 -35.31
C ASP A 126 -3.90 -1.68 -33.94
N ARG A 127 -3.29 -2.18 -32.87
CA ARG A 127 -3.35 -1.58 -31.53
C ARG A 127 -1.97 -1.32 -30.97
N THR A 128 -1.85 -0.15 -30.37
CA THR A 128 -0.66 0.22 -29.62
C THR A 128 -0.64 -0.53 -28.29
N MET A 129 0.37 -1.39 -28.15
CA MET A 129 0.62 -2.23 -26.99
C MET A 129 1.81 -1.68 -26.21
N LEU A 130 1.64 -1.40 -24.94
CA LEU A 130 2.64 -0.72 -24.10
C LEU A 130 3.10 -1.59 -22.94
N PRO A 131 4.38 -1.46 -22.52
CA PRO A 131 4.91 -2.20 -21.37
C PRO A 131 4.27 -1.70 -20.08
N ILE A 132 3.42 -2.54 -19.48
CA ILE A 132 2.56 -2.13 -18.36
C ILE A 132 3.34 -1.74 -17.11
N ARG A 133 4.44 -2.43 -16.79
CA ARG A 133 5.22 -2.20 -15.57
C ARG A 133 5.81 -0.78 -15.53
N PHE A 134 6.49 -0.35 -16.59
CA PHE A 134 7.07 0.98 -16.67
C PHE A 134 6.01 2.09 -16.50
N ILE A 135 4.83 1.88 -17.10
CA ILE A 135 3.73 2.85 -17.02
C ILE A 135 3.16 2.88 -15.59
N ALA A 136 2.95 1.73 -15.00
CA ALA A 136 2.44 1.64 -13.64
C ALA A 136 3.41 2.28 -12.62
N GLU A 137 4.68 1.95 -12.70
CA GLU A 137 5.72 2.55 -11.84
C GLU A 137 5.81 4.07 -12.05
N GLY A 138 5.74 4.54 -13.31
CA GLY A 138 5.79 5.97 -13.64
C GLY A 138 4.59 6.77 -13.14
N PHE A 139 3.43 6.15 -13.02
CA PHE A 139 2.22 6.74 -12.42
C PHE A 139 2.00 6.32 -10.96
N ASN A 140 3.01 5.74 -10.34
CA ASN A 140 2.94 5.26 -8.96
C ASN A 140 1.72 4.37 -8.69
N LEU A 141 1.45 3.42 -9.58
CA LEU A 141 0.47 2.36 -9.38
C LEU A 141 1.17 1.12 -8.83
N GLY A 142 0.52 0.41 -7.91
CA GLY A 142 0.93 -0.93 -7.50
C GLY A 142 0.78 -1.91 -8.66
N VAL A 143 1.67 -2.90 -8.74
CA VAL A 143 1.63 -3.95 -9.77
C VAL A 143 1.79 -5.30 -9.12
N ALA A 144 0.74 -6.12 -9.16
CA ALA A 144 0.78 -7.52 -8.79
C ALA A 144 0.85 -8.40 -10.04
N TRP A 145 1.56 -9.53 -9.95
CA TRP A 145 1.58 -10.57 -10.97
C TRP A 145 1.25 -11.92 -10.38
N ASN A 146 0.17 -12.54 -10.86
CA ASN A 146 -0.14 -13.92 -10.54
C ASN A 146 0.34 -14.84 -11.66
N ASP A 147 1.35 -15.66 -11.38
CA ASP A 147 1.94 -16.53 -12.38
C ASP A 147 1.05 -17.72 -12.74
N SER A 148 0.21 -18.19 -11.83
CA SER A 148 -0.69 -19.34 -12.08
C SER A 148 -1.82 -18.97 -13.04
N SER A 149 -2.46 -17.84 -12.84
CA SER A 149 -3.53 -17.32 -13.69
C SER A 149 -3.03 -16.45 -14.86
N LYS A 150 -1.72 -16.09 -14.88
CA LYS A 150 -1.14 -15.14 -15.83
C LYS A 150 -1.88 -13.79 -15.84
N THR A 151 -2.19 -13.30 -14.65
CA THR A 151 -2.94 -12.05 -14.46
C THR A 151 -2.01 -10.96 -13.91
N VAL A 152 -2.05 -9.78 -14.52
CA VAL A 152 -1.50 -8.55 -13.95
C VAL A 152 -2.63 -7.77 -13.29
N THR A 153 -2.40 -7.27 -12.08
CA THR A 153 -3.33 -6.39 -11.37
C THR A 153 -2.63 -5.07 -11.09
N LEU A 154 -3.28 -3.97 -11.42
CA LEU A 154 -2.85 -2.62 -11.12
C LEU A 154 -3.71 -2.06 -10.00
N ILE A 155 -3.08 -1.32 -9.09
CA ILE A 155 -3.73 -0.83 -7.89
C ILE A 155 -3.37 0.63 -7.69
N ARG A 156 -4.37 1.45 -7.39
CA ARG A 156 -4.20 2.75 -6.75
C ARG A 156 -5.10 2.78 -5.52
N ASP A 157 -4.50 3.07 -4.39
CA ASP A 157 -5.17 3.14 -3.11
C ASP A 157 -4.79 4.46 -2.42
N THR A 158 -5.79 5.23 -2.01
CA THR A 158 -5.62 6.49 -1.29
C THR A 158 -6.66 6.57 -0.17
N PHE A 159 -6.28 7.15 0.95
CA PHE A 159 -7.20 7.37 2.05
C PHE A 159 -7.80 8.77 1.93
N THR A 160 -9.07 8.86 1.57
CA THR A 160 -9.71 10.13 1.31
C THR A 160 -9.91 10.96 2.60
N LYS A 161 -10.04 12.27 2.43
CA LYS A 161 -10.33 13.16 3.56
C LYS A 161 -11.65 12.79 4.27
N GLU A 162 -12.62 12.35 3.54
CA GLU A 162 -13.94 11.94 4.06
C GLU A 162 -13.83 10.68 4.92
N GLU A 163 -13.04 9.71 4.49
CA GLU A 163 -12.75 8.47 5.23
C GLU A 163 -11.94 8.78 6.49
N TYR A 164 -10.94 9.65 6.36
CA TYR A 164 -10.19 10.16 7.49
C TYR A 164 -11.10 10.82 8.55
N ASP A 165 -11.93 11.79 8.14
CA ASP A 165 -12.81 12.51 9.05
C ASP A 165 -13.83 11.55 9.72
N ALA A 166 -14.31 10.55 8.99
CA ALA A 166 -15.20 9.51 9.50
C ALA A 166 -14.51 8.62 10.55
N LEU A 167 -13.29 8.15 10.25
CA LEU A 167 -12.48 7.35 11.16
C LEU A 167 -12.18 8.13 12.45
N MET A 168 -11.64 9.34 12.35
CA MET A 168 -11.26 10.15 13.51
C MET A 168 -12.45 10.52 14.40
N LYS A 169 -13.62 10.72 13.80
CA LYS A 169 -14.85 10.96 14.55
C LYS A 169 -15.33 9.72 15.31
N ALA A 170 -15.07 8.53 14.76
CA ALA A 170 -15.49 7.27 15.36
C ALA A 170 -14.53 6.78 16.45
N LEU A 171 -13.24 7.15 16.37
CA LEU A 171 -12.21 6.67 17.29
C LEU A 171 -12.38 7.28 18.70
N PRO A 172 -12.22 6.48 19.76
CA PRO A 172 -12.11 7.01 21.12
C PRO A 172 -10.79 7.75 21.30
N SER A 173 -10.76 8.70 22.23
CA SER A 173 -9.49 9.29 22.66
C SER A 173 -8.60 8.22 23.32
N TYR A 174 -7.28 8.39 23.20
CA TYR A 174 -6.32 7.54 23.88
C TYR A 174 -6.62 7.46 25.39
N SER A 175 -6.67 6.25 25.93
CA SER A 175 -7.01 5.97 27.34
C SER A 175 -6.04 5.02 28.05
N GLY A 176 -4.81 4.90 27.54
CA GLY A 176 -3.74 4.07 28.12
C GLY A 176 -3.41 2.79 27.33
N ASN A 177 -4.24 2.39 26.37
CA ASN A 177 -3.94 1.25 25.49
C ASN A 177 -3.25 1.71 24.21
N PRO A 178 -2.22 0.99 23.72
CA PRO A 178 -1.46 1.40 22.52
C PRO A 178 -2.31 1.39 21.24
N TYR A 179 -3.37 0.61 21.20
CA TYR A 179 -4.28 0.50 20.08
C TYR A 179 -5.73 0.31 20.50
N VAL A 180 -6.63 0.46 19.56
CA VAL A 180 -8.06 0.14 19.66
C VAL A 180 -8.50 -0.70 18.47
N VAL A 181 -9.40 -1.65 18.71
CA VAL A 181 -10.03 -2.43 17.64
C VAL A 181 -11.05 -1.57 16.92
N VAL A 182 -11.00 -1.57 15.60
CA VAL A 182 -11.90 -0.83 14.71
C VAL A 182 -12.74 -1.82 13.91
N ASN A 183 -13.90 -1.39 13.43
CA ASN A 183 -14.78 -2.16 12.53
C ASN A 183 -15.05 -3.61 13.00
N ASN A 184 -15.27 -3.82 14.30
CA ASN A 184 -15.43 -5.15 14.90
C ASN A 184 -14.29 -6.13 14.58
N ASN A 185 -13.08 -5.63 14.43
CA ASN A 185 -11.88 -6.37 14.03
C ASN A 185 -11.95 -6.98 12.61
N GLN A 186 -12.80 -6.45 11.75
CA GLN A 186 -12.92 -6.87 10.35
C GLN A 186 -12.20 -5.86 9.46
N PRO A 187 -11.25 -6.27 8.63
CA PRO A 187 -10.62 -5.40 7.63
C PRO A 187 -11.68 -4.82 6.68
N PHE A 188 -11.38 -3.67 6.10
CA PHE A 188 -12.26 -3.03 5.12
C PHE A 188 -12.07 -3.56 3.70
N PHE A 189 -11.19 -4.54 3.47
CA PHE A 189 -10.93 -5.09 2.12
C PHE A 189 -12.22 -5.53 1.44
N LYS A 190 -12.37 -5.12 0.18
CA LYS A 190 -13.41 -5.61 -0.71
C LYS A 190 -12.91 -6.88 -1.43
N ASP A 191 -13.81 -7.72 -1.90
CA ASP A 191 -13.44 -8.96 -2.58
C ASP A 191 -12.48 -8.76 -3.76
N TYR A 192 -12.60 -7.63 -4.47
CA TYR A 192 -11.73 -7.30 -5.60
C TYR A 192 -10.35 -6.75 -5.19
N GLU A 193 -10.17 -6.39 -3.92
CA GLU A 193 -8.88 -6.00 -3.34
C GLU A 193 -8.10 -7.21 -2.81
N ILE A 194 -8.74 -8.35 -2.62
CA ILE A 194 -8.07 -9.59 -2.24
C ILE A 194 -7.32 -10.11 -3.46
N ILE A 195 -6.03 -9.79 -3.54
CA ILE A 195 -5.18 -10.02 -4.71
C ILE A 195 -4.27 -11.20 -4.44
N ASP A 196 -4.48 -12.27 -5.19
CA ASP A 196 -3.58 -13.42 -5.22
C ASP A 196 -2.33 -13.09 -6.08
N GLY A 197 -1.19 -13.08 -5.44
CA GLY A 197 0.10 -12.71 -6.02
C GLY A 197 0.80 -11.61 -5.22
N ALA A 198 2.09 -11.81 -4.97
CA ALA A 198 2.88 -10.89 -4.17
C ALA A 198 3.00 -9.51 -4.83
N PHE A 199 2.76 -8.47 -4.07
CA PHE A 199 3.03 -7.08 -4.44
C PHE A 199 3.20 -6.22 -3.20
N GLU A 200 3.86 -5.09 -3.38
CA GLU A 200 3.91 -3.99 -2.42
C GLU A 200 3.60 -2.67 -3.14
N TYR A 201 2.88 -1.80 -2.47
CA TYR A 201 2.49 -0.49 -2.96
C TYR A 201 2.69 0.55 -1.86
N TYR A 202 3.32 1.65 -2.20
CA TYR A 202 3.56 2.79 -1.33
C TYR A 202 3.07 4.05 -2.04
N SER A 203 2.00 4.66 -1.55
CA SER A 203 1.45 5.89 -2.11
C SER A 203 2.50 7.00 -2.24
N THR A 204 2.32 7.90 -3.17
CA THR A 204 3.15 9.12 -3.24
C THR A 204 2.98 9.94 -1.97
N LEU A 205 4.05 10.65 -1.61
CA LEU A 205 3.94 11.62 -0.52
C LEU A 205 2.95 12.73 -0.91
N ASP A 206 2.18 13.19 0.07
CA ASP A 206 1.28 14.33 -0.14
C ASP A 206 2.03 15.67 -0.29
N ASN A 207 1.29 16.75 -0.52
CA ASN A 207 1.86 18.10 -0.70
C ASN A 207 2.64 18.63 0.51
N LEU A 208 2.51 18.01 1.68
CA LEU A 208 3.29 18.30 2.89
C LEU A 208 4.49 17.37 3.05
N GLY A 209 4.66 16.41 2.15
CA GLY A 209 5.71 15.38 2.20
C GLY A 209 5.39 14.24 3.17
N ARG A 210 4.12 14.04 3.56
CA ARG A 210 3.68 12.98 4.47
C ARG A 210 3.41 11.69 3.69
N CYS A 211 3.64 10.55 4.34
CA CYS A 211 3.21 9.25 3.82
C CYS A 211 1.68 9.14 3.80
N ASP A 212 1.19 8.33 2.90
CA ASP A 212 -0.20 7.89 2.82
C ASP A 212 -0.25 6.35 2.86
N VAL A 213 -1.27 5.72 2.29
CA VAL A 213 -1.49 4.28 2.34
C VAL A 213 -0.27 3.48 1.88
N CYS A 214 0.08 2.46 2.64
CA CYS A 214 0.96 1.37 2.22
C CYS A 214 0.13 0.09 2.17
N PHE A 215 0.16 -0.62 1.04
CA PHE A 215 -0.69 -1.78 0.77
C PHE A 215 0.12 -2.89 0.12
N ALA A 216 -0.05 -4.12 0.58
CA ALA A 216 0.70 -5.26 0.08
C ALA A 216 -0.13 -6.56 0.12
N SER A 217 0.18 -7.48 -0.80
CA SER A 217 -0.08 -8.90 -0.65
C SER A 217 1.25 -9.57 -0.35
N ILE A 218 1.44 -9.96 0.89
CA ILE A 218 2.72 -10.41 1.43
C ILE A 218 2.75 -11.93 1.42
N ASP A 219 3.78 -12.49 0.78
CA ASP A 219 4.16 -13.89 0.87
C ASP A 219 5.65 -14.03 1.18
N THR A 220 6.16 -15.24 1.26
CA THR A 220 7.57 -15.51 1.55
C THR A 220 8.55 -14.90 0.54
N SER A 221 8.10 -14.54 -0.68
CA SER A 221 8.97 -13.96 -1.72
C SER A 221 9.31 -12.49 -1.48
N LEU A 222 8.47 -11.77 -0.72
CA LEU A 222 8.71 -10.37 -0.32
C LEU A 222 9.51 -10.26 0.97
N MET A 223 9.48 -11.27 1.82
CA MET A 223 10.17 -11.24 3.11
C MET A 223 11.69 -11.08 2.94
N PRO A 224 12.37 -10.42 3.87
CA PRO A 224 13.77 -10.04 3.68
C PRO A 224 14.69 -11.25 3.58
N THR A 225 15.54 -11.26 2.54
CA THR A 225 16.63 -12.22 2.38
C THR A 225 18.00 -11.64 2.77
N GLU A 226 18.03 -10.33 3.10
CA GLU A 226 19.22 -9.60 3.52
C GLU A 226 19.03 -8.99 4.91
N GLU A 227 20.14 -8.71 5.59
CA GLU A 227 20.11 -8.00 6.88
C GLU A 227 19.63 -6.55 6.71
N ARG A 228 18.90 -6.06 7.72
CA ARG A 228 18.42 -4.69 7.78
C ARG A 228 19.58 -3.69 7.76
N LYS A 229 19.50 -2.72 6.85
CA LYS A 229 20.48 -1.63 6.71
C LYS A 229 20.02 -0.38 7.50
N SER A 230 20.92 0.59 7.64
CA SER A 230 20.59 1.86 8.29
C SER A 230 19.56 2.65 7.49
N ILE A 231 18.55 3.16 8.19
CA ILE A 231 17.49 4.02 7.64
C ILE A 231 17.64 5.49 8.09
N SER A 232 18.82 5.86 8.62
CA SER A 232 19.08 7.19 9.19
C SER A 232 19.06 8.33 8.18
N SER A 233 19.21 8.03 6.88
CA SER A 233 19.11 8.99 5.78
C SER A 233 17.70 9.53 5.59
N VAL A 234 16.66 8.78 5.92
CA VAL A 234 15.28 9.22 5.80
C VAL A 234 14.91 10.08 7.02
N LYS A 235 14.33 11.24 6.75
CA LYS A 235 13.76 12.12 7.76
C LYS A 235 12.30 12.35 7.44
N PRO A 236 11.38 11.59 8.07
CA PRO A 236 9.95 11.79 7.88
C PRO A 236 9.52 13.20 8.32
N THR A 237 8.32 13.61 7.94
CA THR A 237 7.76 14.90 8.39
C THR A 237 7.68 14.96 9.91
N GLY A 238 7.85 16.14 10.50
CA GLY A 238 7.81 16.34 11.95
C GLY A 238 8.96 15.68 12.73
N TRP A 239 10.08 15.33 12.08
CA TRP A 239 11.22 14.65 12.71
C TRP A 239 12.02 15.60 13.62
N ILE A 240 11.55 15.82 14.85
CA ILE A 240 12.25 16.55 15.92
C ILE A 240 12.50 15.59 17.08
N ASN A 241 13.52 14.73 16.93
CA ASN A 241 13.76 13.64 17.88
C ASN A 241 14.50 14.10 19.12
N LYS A 242 13.81 14.16 20.26
CA LYS A 242 14.36 14.48 21.59
C LYS A 242 14.55 13.20 22.40
N SER A 243 15.46 13.26 23.38
CA SER A 243 15.66 12.18 24.34
C SER A 243 14.94 12.47 25.65
N TYR A 244 14.40 11.40 26.25
CA TYR A 244 13.71 11.40 27.54
C TYR A 244 14.05 10.14 28.30
N ASP A 245 14.47 10.27 29.57
CA ASP A 245 14.83 9.13 30.42
C ASP A 245 13.67 8.17 30.65
N SER A 246 12.43 8.65 30.54
CA SER A 246 11.20 7.84 30.66
C SER A 246 10.88 6.97 29.44
N VAL A 247 11.58 7.19 28.30
CA VAL A 247 11.34 6.43 27.06
C VAL A 247 12.33 5.27 26.96
N PRO A 248 11.90 4.03 26.79
CA PRO A 248 12.79 2.91 26.54
C PRO A 248 13.68 3.14 25.31
N GLY A 249 15.02 3.05 25.50
CA GLY A 249 15.99 3.38 24.45
C GLY A 249 16.32 4.88 24.33
N GLY A 250 15.72 5.74 25.16
CA GLY A 250 16.12 7.14 25.36
C GLY A 250 15.53 8.13 24.36
N TYR A 251 15.15 7.73 23.16
CA TYR A 251 14.64 8.63 22.12
C TYR A 251 13.13 8.47 21.90
N LEU A 252 12.43 9.62 21.81
CA LEU A 252 10.98 9.66 21.63
C LEU A 252 10.54 8.99 20.32
N TYR A 253 11.16 9.39 19.20
CA TYR A 253 10.76 8.97 17.89
C TYR A 253 11.63 7.86 17.31
N ASN A 254 10.96 6.95 16.64
CA ASN A 254 11.52 5.99 15.68
C ASN A 254 11.10 6.40 14.25
N ARG A 255 11.88 6.00 13.29
CA ARG A 255 11.44 5.92 11.90
C ARG A 255 10.59 4.67 11.79
N CYS A 256 9.27 4.81 12.04
CA CYS A 256 8.35 3.69 11.99
C CYS A 256 8.06 3.32 10.54
N HIS A 257 8.30 2.06 10.18
CA HIS A 257 7.79 1.51 8.94
C HIS A 257 6.26 1.38 9.03
N LEU A 258 5.56 1.70 7.95
CA LEU A 258 4.13 1.42 7.80
C LEU A 258 3.91 -0.06 7.45
N ILE A 259 4.73 -0.61 6.56
CA ILE A 259 4.89 -2.07 6.39
C ILE A 259 6.27 -2.42 6.93
N GLY A 260 6.32 -3.25 7.98
CA GLY A 260 7.54 -3.63 8.68
C GLY A 260 8.60 -4.26 7.78
N PHE A 261 9.88 -3.99 8.04
CA PHE A 261 10.99 -4.58 7.27
C PHE A 261 10.92 -6.10 7.21
N GLN A 262 10.49 -6.76 8.27
CA GLN A 262 10.33 -8.22 8.34
C GLN A 262 9.30 -8.76 7.34
N LEU A 263 8.37 -7.93 6.87
CA LEU A 263 7.28 -8.33 5.98
C LEU A 263 7.62 -8.21 4.49
N THR A 264 8.36 -7.15 4.10
CA THR A 264 8.64 -6.88 2.67
C THR A 264 10.11 -6.62 2.37
N GLY A 265 11.00 -6.64 3.36
CA GLY A 265 12.41 -6.30 3.15
C GLY A 265 12.67 -4.85 2.76
N GLU A 266 11.61 -4.01 2.64
CA GLU A 266 11.72 -2.62 2.26
C GLU A 266 12.39 -1.81 3.37
N ASN A 267 13.53 -1.16 3.06
CA ASN A 267 14.39 -0.60 4.11
C ASN A 267 14.26 0.92 4.26
N ALA A 268 14.86 1.70 3.38
CA ALA A 268 14.97 3.16 3.50
C ALA A 268 14.03 3.92 2.55
N ASN A 269 12.83 3.44 2.38
CA ASN A 269 11.81 4.06 1.56
C ASN A 269 11.15 5.22 2.31
N ASN A 270 11.23 6.44 1.79
CA ASN A 270 10.63 7.62 2.38
C ASN A 270 9.09 7.61 2.35
N ARG A 271 8.47 6.75 1.52
CA ARG A 271 7.02 6.55 1.43
C ARG A 271 6.50 5.53 2.44
N ASN A 272 7.41 4.78 3.09
CA ASN A 272 7.10 3.75 4.08
C ASN A 272 7.51 4.14 5.52
N LEU A 273 8.05 5.35 5.73
CA LEU A 273 8.62 5.75 7.01
C LEU A 273 7.93 7.00 7.55
N ILE A 274 7.36 6.91 8.75
CA ILE A 274 6.77 8.03 9.47
C ILE A 274 7.54 8.37 10.75
N THR A 275 7.33 9.56 11.27
CA THR A 275 7.72 9.95 12.62
C THR A 275 6.74 9.32 13.61
N GLY A 276 7.11 8.18 14.17
CA GLY A 276 6.32 7.47 15.16
C GLY A 276 7.01 7.43 16.53
N THR A 277 6.23 7.45 17.58
CA THR A 277 6.76 7.30 18.94
C THR A 277 7.33 5.89 19.16
N ARG A 278 8.19 5.76 20.16
CA ARG A 278 8.66 4.43 20.58
C ARG A 278 7.49 3.55 20.98
N TYR A 279 6.48 4.10 21.64
CA TYR A 279 5.29 3.39 22.08
C TYR A 279 4.42 2.93 20.91
N LEU A 280 4.16 3.80 19.91
CA LEU A 280 3.50 3.39 18.67
C LEU A 280 4.23 2.22 18.02
N ASN A 281 5.56 2.35 17.83
CA ASN A 281 6.35 1.38 17.08
C ASN A 281 6.39 0.01 17.75
N VAL A 282 6.58 -0.03 19.08
CA VAL A 282 6.88 -1.27 19.81
C VAL A 282 5.65 -1.88 20.46
N ASP A 283 4.82 -1.05 21.08
CA ASP A 283 3.65 -1.52 21.82
C ASP A 283 2.38 -1.50 20.95
N GLY A 284 2.34 -0.59 19.95
CA GLY A 284 1.22 -0.46 19.01
C GLY A 284 1.34 -1.41 17.81
N MET A 285 2.29 -1.15 16.91
CA MET A 285 2.36 -1.78 15.58
C MET A 285 3.04 -3.16 15.61
N LEU A 286 4.21 -3.27 16.25
CA LEU A 286 5.04 -4.49 16.21
C LEU A 286 4.30 -5.80 16.58
N PRO A 287 3.38 -5.84 17.56
CA PRO A 287 2.62 -7.07 17.85
C PRO A 287 1.82 -7.60 16.64
N PHE A 288 1.26 -6.71 15.83
CA PHE A 288 0.49 -7.06 14.64
C PHE A 288 1.40 -7.44 13.47
N GLU A 289 2.52 -6.75 13.29
CA GLU A 289 3.54 -7.11 12.31
C GLU A 289 4.10 -8.52 12.60
N ASN A 290 4.44 -8.82 13.86
CA ASN A 290 4.90 -10.16 14.25
C ASN A 290 3.84 -11.25 14.04
N MET A 291 2.56 -10.92 14.24
CA MET A 291 1.47 -11.86 13.99
C MET A 291 1.39 -12.26 12.51
N VAL A 292 1.57 -11.29 11.60
CA VAL A 292 1.60 -11.54 10.15
C VAL A 292 2.84 -12.32 9.75
N ASP A 293 4.02 -11.91 10.24
CA ASP A 293 5.31 -12.56 10.02
C ASP A 293 5.28 -14.04 10.44
N ASP A 294 4.88 -14.30 11.70
CA ASP A 294 4.73 -15.65 12.25
C ASP A 294 3.74 -16.52 11.45
N TYR A 295 2.65 -15.92 10.93
CA TYR A 295 1.67 -16.66 10.13
C TYR A 295 2.24 -17.07 8.78
N ILE A 296 2.89 -16.14 8.07
CA ILE A 296 3.51 -16.43 6.77
C ILE A 296 4.61 -17.48 6.92
N ASP A 297 5.49 -17.33 7.90
CA ASP A 297 6.59 -18.27 8.17
C ASP A 297 6.08 -19.69 8.51
N ASN A 298 4.97 -19.80 9.24
CA ASN A 298 4.45 -21.11 9.66
C ASN A 298 3.59 -21.80 8.61
N THR A 299 2.96 -21.05 7.69
CA THR A 299 1.98 -21.60 6.73
C THR A 299 2.44 -21.53 5.28
N GLY A 300 3.27 -20.57 4.94
CA GLY A 300 3.60 -20.22 3.54
C GLY A 300 2.45 -19.53 2.80
N ASN A 301 1.36 -19.21 3.49
CA ASN A 301 0.20 -18.54 2.92
C ASN A 301 0.43 -17.02 2.84
N SER A 302 -0.34 -16.36 1.98
CA SER A 302 -0.26 -14.93 1.73
C SER A 302 -1.18 -14.12 2.64
N VAL A 303 -0.79 -12.88 2.94
CA VAL A 303 -1.58 -11.95 3.76
C VAL A 303 -1.73 -10.62 3.04
N MET A 304 -2.98 -10.20 2.80
CA MET A 304 -3.28 -8.81 2.47
C MET A 304 -2.99 -7.95 3.70
N TYR A 305 -2.20 -6.91 3.54
CA TYR A 305 -1.80 -6.00 4.60
C TYR A 305 -1.90 -4.56 4.14
N ARG A 306 -2.59 -3.72 4.93
CA ARG A 306 -2.70 -2.29 4.66
C ARG A 306 -2.41 -1.50 5.92
N SER A 307 -1.61 -0.45 5.78
CA SER A 307 -1.19 0.43 6.86
C SER A 307 -1.38 1.88 6.42
N THR A 308 -2.26 2.61 7.09
CA THR A 308 -2.67 3.97 6.73
C THR A 308 -2.32 4.92 7.87
N PRO A 309 -1.35 5.81 7.71
CA PRO A 309 -1.06 6.85 8.69
C PRO A 309 -2.13 7.93 8.62
N VAL A 310 -2.59 8.36 9.78
CA VAL A 310 -3.74 9.25 9.91
C VAL A 310 -3.30 10.59 10.49
N PHE A 311 -3.50 11.70 9.74
CA PHE A 311 -3.01 13.02 10.11
C PHE A 311 -4.15 14.03 10.29
N THR A 312 -4.23 14.72 11.40
CA THR A 312 -5.18 15.84 11.55
C THR A 312 -4.74 17.06 10.76
N LYS A 313 -5.53 17.48 9.78
CA LYS A 313 -5.29 18.71 8.97
C LYS A 313 -3.87 18.73 8.39
N ASN A 314 -3.10 19.75 8.73
CA ASN A 314 -1.73 19.98 8.27
C ASN A 314 -0.67 19.52 9.28
N ASN A 315 -1.02 18.64 10.22
CA ASN A 315 -0.05 18.08 11.16
C ASN A 315 1.05 17.33 10.40
N LEU A 316 2.28 17.47 10.87
CA LEU A 316 3.44 16.79 10.29
C LEU A 316 3.73 15.44 10.95
N VAL A 317 3.10 15.16 12.09
CA VAL A 317 3.14 13.85 12.78
C VAL A 317 1.75 13.25 12.74
N ALA A 318 1.65 11.97 12.41
CA ALA A 318 0.39 11.26 12.37
C ALA A 318 -0.21 11.12 13.77
N ASP A 319 -1.54 11.19 13.89
CA ASP A 319 -2.28 10.91 15.13
C ASP A 319 -2.19 9.42 15.51
N GLY A 320 -2.02 8.56 14.50
CA GLY A 320 -1.85 7.13 14.65
C GLY A 320 -1.80 6.44 13.28
N VAL A 321 -1.87 5.11 13.31
CA VAL A 321 -1.85 4.26 12.13
C VAL A 321 -3.02 3.27 12.19
N LEU A 322 -3.85 3.27 11.14
CA LEU A 322 -4.83 2.21 10.91
C LEU A 322 -4.12 1.03 10.25
N MET A 323 -4.17 -0.13 10.88
CA MET A 323 -3.56 -1.37 10.38
C MET A 323 -4.65 -2.41 10.14
N GLU A 324 -4.59 -3.05 8.98
CA GLU A 324 -5.52 -4.08 8.54
C GLU A 324 -4.76 -5.26 7.95
N ALA A 325 -5.21 -6.46 8.23
CA ALA A 325 -4.66 -7.65 7.58
C ALA A 325 -5.72 -8.75 7.41
N TYR A 326 -5.50 -9.60 6.38
CA TYR A 326 -6.39 -10.70 6.04
C TYR A 326 -5.61 -11.80 5.32
N SER A 327 -5.64 -13.02 5.85
CA SER A 327 -5.00 -14.17 5.20
C SER A 327 -5.85 -14.68 4.04
N ILE A 328 -5.20 -14.87 2.86
CA ILE A 328 -5.91 -15.08 1.60
C ILE A 328 -6.43 -16.51 1.48
N GLU A 329 -5.57 -17.51 1.60
CA GLU A 329 -5.87 -18.91 1.25
C GLU A 329 -6.87 -19.56 2.21
N ASP A 330 -6.96 -19.08 3.44
CA ASP A 330 -7.89 -19.58 4.47
C ASP A 330 -9.07 -18.63 4.75
N ASN A 331 -9.25 -17.60 3.89
CA ASN A 331 -10.32 -16.61 3.96
C ASN A 331 -10.39 -15.91 5.34
N GLY A 332 -9.25 -15.46 5.84
CA GLY A 332 -9.13 -14.71 7.08
C GLY A 332 -9.19 -15.57 8.35
N ALA A 333 -9.15 -16.89 8.24
CA ALA A 333 -9.23 -17.76 9.42
C ALA A 333 -7.94 -17.72 10.27
N GLY A 334 -6.78 -17.50 9.64
CA GLY A 334 -5.49 -17.37 10.34
C GLY A 334 -5.19 -15.94 10.76
N ILE A 335 -5.37 -15.00 9.86
CA ILE A 335 -5.16 -13.57 10.10
C ILE A 335 -6.38 -12.79 9.63
N SER A 336 -7.02 -12.07 10.56
CA SER A 336 -8.01 -11.05 10.28
C SER A 336 -8.02 -10.03 11.40
N PHE A 337 -7.59 -8.80 11.12
CA PHE A 337 -7.66 -7.71 12.08
C PHE A 337 -7.85 -6.34 11.44
N CYS A 338 -8.44 -5.42 12.20
CA CYS A 338 -8.55 -4.00 11.91
C CYS A 338 -8.35 -3.22 13.20
N VAL A 339 -7.23 -2.51 13.33
CA VAL A 339 -6.84 -1.79 14.55
C VAL A 339 -6.31 -0.40 14.23
N PHE A 340 -6.55 0.54 15.14
CA PHE A 340 -5.92 1.86 15.10
C PHE A 340 -4.90 1.96 16.24
N CYS A 341 -3.62 2.14 15.88
CA CYS A 341 -2.51 2.30 16.80
C CYS A 341 -2.24 3.78 17.05
N TYR A 342 -2.31 4.22 18.32
CA TYR A 342 -2.13 5.63 18.70
C TYR A 342 -0.66 6.07 18.65
N ASN A 343 -0.38 7.18 17.98
CA ASN A 343 0.97 7.77 17.96
C ASN A 343 1.18 8.69 19.17
N VAL A 344 1.19 8.12 20.34
CA VAL A 344 1.39 8.80 21.62
C VAL A 344 2.63 8.23 22.32
N GLN A 345 3.15 8.95 23.32
CA GLN A 345 4.10 8.41 24.28
C GLN A 345 3.60 8.74 25.68
N PRO A 346 3.36 7.75 26.56
CA PRO A 346 2.92 8.00 27.93
C PRO A 346 3.83 9.03 28.62
N SER A 347 3.22 9.98 29.31
CA SER A 347 3.89 11.07 30.05
C SER A 347 4.60 12.13 29.21
N ILE A 348 4.49 12.08 27.87
CA ILE A 348 5.05 13.09 26.96
C ILE A 348 3.93 13.73 26.14
N THR A 349 3.94 15.06 26.09
CA THR A 349 3.06 15.83 25.22
C THR A 349 3.75 16.06 23.88
N ILE A 350 3.06 15.72 22.78
CA ILE A 350 3.53 15.90 21.41
C ILE A 350 2.77 17.05 20.77
N ASP A 351 3.47 17.95 20.13
CA ASP A 351 2.90 18.89 19.18
C ASP A 351 2.90 18.25 17.78
N TYR A 352 1.77 17.69 17.39
CA TYR A 352 1.58 16.99 16.11
C TYR A 352 1.75 17.92 14.90
N ALA A 353 1.54 19.23 15.06
CA ALA A 353 1.74 20.17 13.96
C ALA A 353 3.22 20.29 13.56
N THR A 354 4.13 20.16 14.52
CA THR A 354 5.58 20.39 14.29
C THR A 354 6.44 19.17 14.53
N GLY A 355 5.99 18.24 15.39
CA GLY A 355 6.79 17.12 15.91
C GLY A 355 7.60 17.49 17.15
N ASP A 356 7.44 18.71 17.69
CA ASP A 356 8.09 19.08 18.95
C ASP A 356 7.41 18.37 20.14
N SER A 357 8.11 18.27 21.27
CA SER A 357 7.64 17.52 22.43
C SER A 357 8.16 18.05 23.75
N ARG A 358 7.41 17.78 24.84
CA ARG A 358 7.76 18.13 26.20
C ARG A 358 7.17 17.13 27.19
N MET A 359 7.79 17.03 28.36
CA MET A 359 7.22 16.35 29.52
C MET A 359 6.12 17.17 30.17
#